data_7e76db595dff4d4ee19b05253eac5e4c
#
_entry.id   7e76db595dff4d4ee19b05253eac5e4c
#
_cell.length_a   1.000
_cell.length_b   1.000
_cell.length_c   1.000
_cell.angle_alpha   90.00
_cell.angle_beta   90.00
_cell.angle_gamma   90.00
#
_symmetry.space_group_name_H-M   'P 1'
#
loop_
_entity.id
_entity.type
_entity.pdbx_description
1 polymer ?
#
loop_
_entity_poly.entity_id
_entity_poly.type
_entity_poly.pdbx_seq_one_letter_code
_entity_poly.pdbx_strand_id
1 'polypeptide(L)'
;MKTPVSAGFTLLELLVALSIFALISAMAYGGLQSVMTQQQQTGARSERLADLQKAYRIMQRDLEQIVSREIRNEFGDRIASVVGGSGFDGVEFSRAGYPNPAGFLRSDIQRVAYVPDQDTLLRRTWRALDRAQDSEPDEQKLVESMSRFSMRFLDQGNEWRERWPPAPDQGGVVPGLPVPELPVAVEVQLELDELGTLTWLFSLPQEFVPVVQPNTANTPDNEQQNDEQNDGGDEGRGQGEGEGEG
;
A
#
# COMPACT_ATOMS: atom_id res chain seq x y z
N MET A 1 -89.63 35.42 4.83
CA MET A 1 -88.17 35.63 4.59
C MET A 1 -87.54 35.72 5.97
N LYS A 2 -86.68 34.70 6.41
CA LYS A 2 -85.94 34.79 7.63
C LYS A 2 -84.52 35.35 7.23
N THR A 3 -84.21 36.51 7.74
CA THR A 3 -82.89 37.13 7.61
C THR A 3 -81.86 36.32 8.37
N PRO A 4 -80.72 35.92 7.79
CA PRO A 4 -79.68 35.21 8.53
C PRO A 4 -79.10 36.20 9.57
N VAL A 5 -79.05 35.77 10.82
CA VAL A 5 -78.34 36.50 11.91
C VAL A 5 -76.86 36.30 11.65
N SER A 6 -76.15 37.37 11.29
CA SER A 6 -74.69 37.34 11.23
C SER A 6 -74.15 37.23 12.67
N ALA A 7 -73.64 36.08 13.04
CA ALA A 7 -72.87 35.89 14.26
C ALA A 7 -71.49 36.59 14.08
N GLY A 8 -71.22 37.62 14.87
CA GLY A 8 -69.94 38.28 14.90
C GLY A 8 -68.91 37.47 15.70
N PHE A 9 -67.65 37.46 15.27
CA PHE A 9 -66.53 36.81 15.99
C PHE A 9 -66.28 37.49 17.34
N THR A 10 -66.10 36.71 18.38
CA THR A 10 -65.75 37.24 19.70
C THR A 10 -64.25 37.46 19.84
N LEU A 11 -63.84 38.47 20.61
CA LEU A 11 -62.42 38.78 20.88
C LEU A 11 -61.70 37.62 21.55
N LEU A 12 -62.41 36.83 22.38
CA LEU A 12 -61.92 35.62 23.03
C LEU A 12 -61.59 34.52 22.00
N GLU A 13 -62.44 34.27 21.01
CA GLU A 13 -62.29 33.26 19.98
C GLU A 13 -61.05 33.55 19.12
N LEU A 14 -60.85 34.86 18.79
CA LEU A 14 -59.65 35.26 18.06
C LEU A 14 -58.35 35.08 18.88
N LEU A 15 -58.41 35.36 20.20
CA LEU A 15 -57.29 35.20 21.11
C LEU A 15 -56.89 33.69 21.26
N VAL A 16 -57.90 32.83 21.41
CA VAL A 16 -57.68 31.38 21.48
C VAL A 16 -57.12 30.82 20.14
N ALA A 17 -57.68 31.26 19.01
CA ALA A 17 -57.19 30.86 17.69
C ALA A 17 -55.72 31.29 17.47
N LEU A 18 -55.35 32.49 17.82
CA LEU A 18 -53.97 33.01 17.75
C LEU A 18 -53.01 32.22 18.67
N SER A 19 -53.49 31.89 19.87
CA SER A 19 -52.67 31.10 20.83
C SER A 19 -52.39 29.72 20.30
N ILE A 20 -53.38 29.02 19.75
CA ILE A 20 -53.20 27.69 19.14
C ILE A 20 -52.30 27.78 17.90
N PHE A 21 -52.53 28.79 17.05
CA PHE A 21 -51.70 29.05 15.86
C PHE A 21 -50.25 29.30 16.24
N ALA A 22 -49.99 30.11 17.25
CA ALA A 22 -48.64 30.38 17.75
C ALA A 22 -47.96 29.12 18.28
N LEU A 23 -48.69 28.28 19.02
CA LEU A 23 -48.16 27.01 19.53
C LEU A 23 -47.79 26.04 18.40
N ILE A 24 -48.68 25.88 17.43
CA ILE A 24 -48.43 25.01 16.25
C ILE A 24 -47.23 25.53 15.44
N SER A 25 -47.16 26.85 15.21
CA SER A 25 -46.09 27.48 14.49
C SER A 25 -44.74 27.28 15.21
N ALA A 26 -44.68 27.44 16.51
CA ALA A 26 -43.48 27.20 17.32
C ALA A 26 -43.01 25.74 17.23
N MET A 27 -43.95 24.78 17.32
CA MET A 27 -43.62 23.34 17.16
C MET A 27 -43.13 23.02 15.75
N ALA A 28 -43.79 23.55 14.71
CA ALA A 28 -43.39 23.34 13.32
C ALA A 28 -42.00 23.93 13.03
N TYR A 29 -41.72 25.14 13.53
CA TYR A 29 -40.43 25.78 13.39
C TYR A 29 -39.31 24.98 14.12
N GLY A 30 -39.56 24.55 15.34
CA GLY A 30 -38.62 23.72 16.10
C GLY A 30 -38.33 22.38 15.40
N GLY A 31 -39.36 21.74 14.85
CA GLY A 31 -39.19 20.52 14.05
C GLY A 31 -38.35 20.75 12.78
N LEU A 32 -38.61 21.83 12.05
CA LEU A 32 -37.82 22.18 10.85
C LEU A 32 -36.35 22.44 11.20
N GLN A 33 -36.10 23.20 12.26
CA GLN A 33 -34.75 23.50 12.73
C GLN A 33 -33.96 22.23 13.10
N SER A 34 -34.63 21.29 13.78
CA SER A 34 -34.03 19.99 14.12
C SER A 34 -33.64 19.18 12.88
N VAL A 35 -34.52 19.13 11.87
CA VAL A 35 -34.23 18.43 10.60
C VAL A 35 -33.07 19.08 9.87
N MET A 36 -33.02 20.41 9.80
CA MET A 36 -31.92 21.12 9.13
C MET A 36 -30.57 20.87 9.80
N THR A 37 -30.53 20.89 11.15
CA THR A 37 -29.31 20.60 11.92
C THR A 37 -28.85 19.15 11.71
N GLN A 38 -29.78 18.19 11.73
CA GLN A 38 -29.48 16.79 11.52
C GLN A 38 -28.96 16.52 10.09
N GLN A 39 -29.56 17.19 9.09
CA GLN A 39 -29.13 17.11 7.70
C GLN A 39 -27.69 17.63 7.51
N GLN A 40 -27.33 18.76 8.14
CA GLN A 40 -25.98 19.30 8.10
C GLN A 40 -24.96 18.34 8.73
N GLN A 41 -25.26 17.78 9.90
CA GLN A 41 -24.37 16.82 10.57
C GLN A 41 -24.19 15.54 9.75
N THR A 42 -25.28 15.03 9.17
CA THR A 42 -25.22 13.82 8.32
C THR A 42 -24.44 14.10 7.04
N GLY A 43 -24.60 15.29 6.45
CA GLY A 43 -23.85 15.73 5.27
C GLY A 43 -22.34 15.73 5.53
N ALA A 44 -21.89 16.38 6.59
CA ALA A 44 -20.47 16.45 6.96
C ALA A 44 -19.85 15.07 7.19
N ARG A 45 -20.57 14.17 7.89
CA ARG A 45 -20.10 12.79 8.09
C ARG A 45 -20.01 11.99 6.80
N SER A 46 -20.98 12.18 5.89
CA SER A 46 -20.97 11.50 4.59
C SER A 46 -19.83 11.99 3.71
N GLU A 47 -19.53 13.27 3.72
CA GLU A 47 -18.41 13.87 3.00
C GLU A 47 -17.07 13.35 3.53
N ARG A 48 -16.91 13.30 4.85
CA ARG A 48 -15.73 12.72 5.50
C ARG A 48 -15.49 11.27 5.12
N LEU A 49 -16.56 10.44 5.10
CA LEU A 49 -16.46 9.05 4.70
C LEU A 49 -16.12 8.90 3.21
N ALA A 50 -16.65 9.77 2.34
CA ALA A 50 -16.32 9.79 0.92
C ALA A 50 -14.83 10.11 0.69
N ASP A 51 -14.25 11.05 1.46
CA ASP A 51 -12.83 11.39 1.39
C ASP A 51 -11.94 10.21 1.82
N LEU A 52 -12.30 9.53 2.91
CA LEU A 52 -11.58 8.33 3.36
C LEU A 52 -11.66 7.19 2.32
N GLN A 53 -12.83 6.98 1.70
CA GLN A 53 -12.98 5.99 0.62
C GLN A 53 -12.16 6.36 -0.61
N LYS A 54 -12.06 7.65 -0.94
CA LYS A 54 -11.23 8.14 -2.03
C LYS A 54 -9.74 7.91 -1.73
N ALA A 55 -9.31 8.23 -0.50
CA ALA A 55 -7.93 7.99 -0.05
C ALA A 55 -7.58 6.50 -0.11
N TYR A 56 -8.46 5.62 0.39
CA TYR A 56 -8.30 4.17 0.29
C TYR A 56 -8.10 3.70 -1.15
N ARG A 57 -8.97 4.12 -2.08
CA ARG A 57 -8.89 3.71 -3.49
C ARG A 57 -7.62 4.19 -4.18
N ILE A 58 -7.17 5.40 -3.86
CA ILE A 58 -5.92 5.95 -4.41
C ILE A 58 -4.75 5.10 -3.90
N MET A 59 -4.69 4.84 -2.59
CA MET A 59 -3.63 4.06 -1.97
C MET A 59 -3.64 2.61 -2.46
N GLN A 60 -4.81 1.99 -2.55
CA GLN A 60 -4.98 0.65 -3.10
C GLN A 60 -4.42 0.54 -4.52
N ARG A 61 -4.84 1.44 -5.41
CA ARG A 61 -4.36 1.45 -6.79
C ARG A 61 -2.85 1.67 -6.90
N ASP A 62 -2.28 2.54 -6.07
CA ASP A 62 -0.85 2.81 -6.09
C ASP A 62 -0.04 1.59 -5.60
N LEU A 63 -0.52 0.92 -4.56
CA LEU A 63 0.12 -0.27 -4.00
C LEU A 63 -0.07 -1.52 -4.90
N GLU A 64 -1.22 -1.68 -5.56
CA GLU A 64 -1.45 -2.75 -6.54
C GLU A 64 -0.55 -2.63 -7.78
N GLN A 65 -0.05 -1.43 -8.07
CA GLN A 65 0.84 -1.16 -9.21
C GLN A 65 2.30 -1.03 -8.81
N ILE A 66 2.65 -1.40 -7.59
CA ILE A 66 4.02 -1.35 -7.11
C ILE A 66 4.93 -2.22 -7.98
N VAL A 67 6.15 -1.76 -8.22
CA VAL A 67 7.15 -2.49 -9.01
C VAL A 67 8.49 -2.47 -8.31
N SER A 68 9.25 -3.54 -8.49
CA SER A 68 10.60 -3.70 -7.98
C SER A 68 11.59 -2.89 -8.80
N ARG A 69 11.53 -1.56 -8.67
CA ARG A 69 12.40 -0.63 -9.37
C ARG A 69 13.06 0.34 -8.39
N GLU A 70 14.35 0.15 -8.16
CA GLU A 70 15.21 1.10 -7.45
C GLU A 70 15.27 2.43 -8.19
N ILE A 71 15.51 3.51 -7.44
CA ILE A 71 15.77 4.83 -7.98
C ILE A 71 17.14 5.33 -7.54
N ARG A 72 17.60 6.43 -8.13
CA ARG A 72 18.69 7.23 -7.61
C ARG A 72 18.16 8.50 -6.97
N ASN A 73 18.70 8.81 -5.78
CA ASN A 73 18.41 10.08 -5.12
C ASN A 73 19.23 11.22 -5.77
N GLU A 74 19.05 12.42 -5.26
CA GLU A 74 19.75 13.65 -5.69
C GLU A 74 21.28 13.59 -5.53
N PHE A 75 21.79 12.68 -4.69
CA PHE A 75 23.23 12.45 -4.47
C PHE A 75 23.78 11.31 -5.33
N GLY A 76 22.93 10.63 -6.11
CA GLY A 76 23.28 9.46 -6.92
C GLY A 76 23.24 8.12 -6.20
N ASP A 77 22.87 8.09 -4.91
CA ASP A 77 22.73 6.86 -4.14
C ASP A 77 21.52 6.07 -4.59
N ARG A 78 21.62 4.75 -4.50
CA ARG A 78 20.51 3.85 -4.79
C ARG A 78 19.53 3.82 -3.62
N ILE A 79 18.26 4.06 -3.90
CA ILE A 79 17.15 3.92 -2.98
C ILE A 79 16.33 2.71 -3.40
N ALA A 80 16.02 1.84 -2.46
CA ALA A 80 15.25 0.63 -2.69
C ALA A 80 13.88 0.92 -3.33
N SER A 81 13.33 -0.08 -4.00
CA SER A 81 12.00 -0.03 -4.64
C SER A 81 10.90 0.38 -3.67
N VAL A 82 11.01 -0.04 -2.40
CA VAL A 82 10.14 0.34 -1.28
C VAL A 82 11.00 0.74 -0.10
N VAL A 83 10.68 1.87 0.51
CA VAL A 83 11.30 2.36 1.76
C VAL A 83 10.20 2.83 2.69
N GLY A 84 10.22 2.39 3.95
CA GLY A 84 9.26 2.84 4.95
C GLY A 84 9.67 2.49 6.37
N GLY A 85 9.07 3.17 7.35
CA GLY A 85 9.36 2.98 8.78
C GLY A 85 10.69 3.55 9.22
N SER A 86 11.02 3.41 10.47
CA SER A 86 12.10 3.95 11.30
C SER A 86 13.06 4.97 10.64
N GLY A 87 12.82 6.26 10.92
CA GLY A 87 13.59 7.38 10.38
C GLY A 87 12.95 8.05 9.17
N PHE A 88 11.90 7.45 8.63
CA PHE A 88 11.01 8.03 7.62
C PHE A 88 9.56 7.74 8.05
N ASP A 89 8.86 8.74 8.53
CA ASP A 89 7.50 8.61 9.04
C ASP A 89 6.49 8.44 7.89
N GLY A 90 6.71 7.42 7.03
CA GLY A 90 5.87 7.19 5.87
C GLY A 90 6.32 5.97 5.07
N VAL A 91 5.87 5.92 3.82
CA VAL A 91 6.33 4.94 2.84
C VAL A 91 6.58 5.63 1.51
N GLU A 92 7.62 5.20 0.84
CA GLU A 92 7.96 5.64 -0.50
C GLU A 92 8.25 4.42 -1.38
N PHE A 93 7.70 4.38 -2.59
CA PHE A 93 7.85 3.23 -3.49
C PHE A 93 7.74 3.62 -4.96
N SER A 94 8.25 2.76 -5.83
CA SER A 94 8.08 2.86 -7.28
C SER A 94 6.82 2.13 -7.72
N ARG A 95 6.00 2.77 -8.57
CA ARG A 95 4.81 2.16 -9.16
C ARG A 95 4.79 2.32 -10.68
N ALA A 96 4.19 1.36 -11.37
CA ALA A 96 3.87 1.44 -12.80
C ALA A 96 2.57 2.22 -13.06
N GLY A 97 2.19 2.34 -14.32
CA GLY A 97 0.90 2.88 -14.73
C GLY A 97 0.79 4.41 -14.60
N TYR A 98 1.90 5.13 -14.73
CA TYR A 98 1.86 6.59 -14.86
C TYR A 98 1.33 6.96 -16.25
N PRO A 99 0.09 7.51 -16.35
CA PRO A 99 -0.57 7.71 -17.64
C PRO A 99 0.25 8.62 -18.56
N ASN A 100 0.49 8.17 -19.80
CA ASN A 100 1.20 8.94 -20.83
C ASN A 100 0.39 9.01 -22.14
N PRO A 101 -0.84 9.56 -22.14
CA PRO A 101 -1.70 9.58 -23.31
C PRO A 101 -1.14 10.41 -24.46
N ALA A 102 -0.27 11.38 -24.18
CA ALA A 102 0.36 12.24 -25.17
C ALA A 102 1.65 11.67 -25.75
N GLY A 103 2.11 10.47 -25.28
CA GLY A 103 3.31 9.83 -25.78
C GLY A 103 4.63 10.58 -25.53
N PHE A 104 4.72 11.34 -24.44
CA PHE A 104 5.97 12.02 -24.06
C PHE A 104 7.09 11.02 -23.84
N LEU A 105 8.33 11.41 -24.12
CA LEU A 105 9.52 10.62 -23.85
C LEU A 105 9.84 10.65 -22.34
N ARG A 106 9.07 9.92 -21.55
CA ARG A 106 9.25 9.74 -20.11
C ARG A 106 8.87 8.33 -19.69
N SER A 107 9.36 7.92 -18.52
CA SER A 107 8.98 6.64 -17.92
C SER A 107 7.48 6.60 -17.60
N ASP A 108 6.86 5.43 -17.74
CA ASP A 108 5.53 5.08 -17.22
C ASP A 108 5.59 4.58 -15.76
N ILE A 109 6.79 4.51 -15.18
CA ILE A 109 7.04 4.26 -13.76
C ILE A 109 7.18 5.60 -13.04
N GLN A 110 6.54 5.72 -11.88
CA GLN A 110 6.53 6.92 -11.06
C GLN A 110 6.92 6.59 -9.62
N ARG A 111 7.63 7.48 -8.95
CA ARG A 111 7.88 7.39 -7.52
C ARG A 111 6.75 8.06 -6.77
N VAL A 112 6.24 7.39 -5.74
CA VAL A 112 5.13 7.85 -4.90
C VAL A 112 5.55 7.71 -3.44
N ALA A 113 5.17 8.70 -2.62
CA ALA A 113 5.31 8.60 -1.16
C ALA A 113 4.00 8.98 -0.47
N TYR A 114 3.75 8.33 0.66
CA TYR A 114 2.72 8.70 1.62
C TYR A 114 3.42 9.16 2.89
N VAL A 115 3.25 10.43 3.22
CA VAL A 115 3.98 11.10 4.29
C VAL A 115 3.00 11.83 5.21
N PRO A 116 3.01 11.58 6.51
CA PRO A 116 2.27 12.40 7.46
C PRO A 116 2.93 13.78 7.55
N ASP A 117 2.11 14.82 7.50
CA ASP A 117 2.49 16.20 7.74
C ASP A 117 1.49 16.82 8.71
N GLN A 118 1.90 17.01 9.95
CA GLN A 118 1.06 17.41 11.08
C GLN A 118 -0.16 16.47 11.23
N ASP A 119 -1.36 16.95 10.93
CA ASP A 119 -2.65 16.24 11.00
C ASP A 119 -3.14 15.73 9.65
N THR A 120 -2.32 15.81 8.61
CA THR A 120 -2.70 15.50 7.23
C THR A 120 -1.82 14.41 6.65
N LEU A 121 -2.41 13.43 5.97
CA LEU A 121 -1.68 12.47 5.14
C LEU A 121 -1.52 13.03 3.74
N LEU A 122 -0.28 13.27 3.33
CA LEU A 122 0.09 13.72 2.01
C LEU A 122 0.49 12.57 1.11
N ARG A 123 0.04 12.62 -0.14
CA ARG A 123 0.56 11.80 -1.23
C ARG A 123 1.48 12.67 -2.08
N ARG A 124 2.76 12.30 -2.13
CA ARG A 124 3.79 12.96 -2.93
C ARG A 124 4.08 12.14 -4.18
N THR A 125 4.24 12.80 -5.31
CA THR A 125 4.58 12.14 -6.58
C THR A 125 5.65 12.92 -7.32
N TRP A 126 6.62 12.22 -7.89
CA TRP A 126 7.68 12.84 -8.69
C TRP A 126 7.45 12.57 -10.16
N ARG A 127 7.68 13.58 -11.00
CA ARG A 127 7.53 13.48 -12.47
C ARG A 127 8.66 12.67 -13.11
N ALA A 128 9.86 12.75 -12.55
CA ALA A 128 11.02 11.96 -12.94
C ALA A 128 11.25 10.84 -11.92
N LEU A 129 11.63 9.66 -12.39
CA LEU A 129 11.88 8.51 -11.52
C LEU A 129 13.13 8.72 -10.69
N ASP A 130 14.23 9.08 -11.35
CA ASP A 130 15.49 9.45 -10.70
C ASP A 130 15.48 10.95 -10.37
N ARG A 131 15.87 11.30 -9.14
CA ARG A 131 15.75 12.67 -8.63
C ARG A 131 16.98 13.50 -9.00
N ALA A 132 16.73 14.67 -9.57
CA ALA A 132 17.71 15.75 -9.61
C ALA A 132 17.66 16.56 -8.30
N GLN A 133 18.67 17.38 -8.04
CA GLN A 133 18.76 18.21 -6.81
C GLN A 133 17.57 19.15 -6.61
N ASP A 134 16.91 19.56 -7.70
CA ASP A 134 15.78 20.49 -7.68
C ASP A 134 14.43 19.78 -7.92
N SER A 135 14.36 18.47 -7.72
CA SER A 135 13.14 17.71 -7.94
C SER A 135 12.15 17.91 -6.81
N GLU A 136 11.17 18.80 -7.00
CA GLU A 136 10.05 18.97 -6.10
C GLU A 136 8.93 17.95 -6.42
N PRO A 137 8.30 17.33 -5.41
CA PRO A 137 7.13 16.49 -5.62
C PRO A 137 5.86 17.31 -5.84
N ASP A 138 4.95 16.78 -6.66
CA ASP A 138 3.57 17.22 -6.65
C ASP A 138 2.89 16.64 -5.39
N GLU A 139 2.25 17.47 -4.57
CA GLU A 139 1.62 17.08 -3.32
C GLU A 139 0.08 17.06 -3.44
N GLN A 140 -0.53 16.03 -2.88
CA GLN A 140 -1.96 15.87 -2.78
C GLN A 140 -2.35 15.50 -1.34
N LYS A 141 -3.23 16.27 -0.72
CA LYS A 141 -3.85 15.92 0.55
C LYS A 141 -4.81 14.75 0.35
N LEU A 142 -4.70 13.71 1.19
CA LEU A 142 -5.56 12.54 1.14
C LEU A 142 -6.48 12.42 2.33
N VAL A 143 -5.97 12.60 3.54
CA VAL A 143 -6.71 12.50 4.79
C VAL A 143 -6.32 13.67 5.67
N GLU A 144 -7.28 14.39 6.20
CA GLU A 144 -7.09 15.48 7.17
C GLU A 144 -7.57 15.05 8.56
N SER A 145 -7.28 15.81 9.59
CA SER A 145 -7.67 15.56 11.00
C SER A 145 -7.27 14.16 11.48
N MET A 146 -6.00 13.82 11.27
CA MET A 146 -5.37 12.57 11.63
C MET A 146 -4.38 12.83 12.76
N SER A 147 -4.53 12.15 13.90
CA SER A 147 -3.62 12.28 15.05
C SER A 147 -2.40 11.39 14.94
N ARG A 148 -2.50 10.24 14.21
CA ARG A 148 -1.40 9.31 14.01
C ARG A 148 -1.50 8.57 12.68
N PHE A 149 -0.33 8.32 12.11
CA PHE A 149 -0.13 7.45 10.95
C PHE A 149 0.95 6.42 11.28
N SER A 150 0.70 5.15 11.00
CA SER A 150 1.71 4.11 11.09
C SER A 150 1.53 3.06 10.01
N MET A 151 2.63 2.39 9.66
CA MET A 151 2.64 1.33 8.66
C MET A 151 3.45 0.15 9.14
N ARG A 152 3.02 -1.06 8.73
CA ARG A 152 3.75 -2.30 8.93
C ARG A 152 3.81 -3.06 7.62
N PHE A 153 4.88 -3.81 7.44
CA PHE A 153 5.19 -4.55 6.23
C PHE A 153 5.24 -6.04 6.54
N LEU A 154 4.51 -6.87 5.82
CA LEU A 154 4.55 -8.32 5.96
C LEU A 154 5.67 -8.86 5.09
N ASP A 155 6.62 -9.56 5.69
CA ASP A 155 7.69 -10.21 4.95
C ASP A 155 7.27 -11.59 4.40
N GLN A 156 8.14 -12.22 3.61
CA GLN A 156 7.88 -13.55 3.04
C GLN A 156 7.86 -14.68 4.10
N GLY A 157 8.38 -14.41 5.29
CA GLY A 157 8.31 -15.31 6.45
C GLY A 157 7.00 -15.20 7.25
N ASN A 158 6.03 -14.38 6.79
CA ASN A 158 4.81 -14.01 7.49
C ASN A 158 5.05 -13.26 8.81
N GLU A 159 6.14 -12.51 8.91
CA GLU A 159 6.41 -11.66 10.06
C GLU A 159 6.15 -10.19 9.72
N TRP A 160 5.48 -9.49 10.63
CA TRP A 160 5.25 -8.05 10.51
C TRP A 160 6.48 -7.25 10.90
N ARG A 161 6.92 -6.35 10.01
CA ARG A 161 8.07 -5.46 10.19
C ARG A 161 7.59 -4.00 10.22
N GLU A 162 8.12 -3.23 11.15
CA GLU A 162 7.86 -1.78 11.23
C GLU A 162 8.70 -0.97 10.24
N ARG A 163 9.65 -1.64 9.57
CA ARG A 163 10.59 -1.02 8.64
C ARG A 163 10.76 -1.86 7.38
N TRP A 164 10.88 -1.19 6.25
CA TRP A 164 11.24 -1.80 4.99
C TRP A 164 12.30 -0.98 4.24
N PRO A 165 13.35 -1.58 3.62
CA PRO A 165 13.68 -3.00 3.72
C PRO A 165 14.09 -3.38 5.15
N PRO A 166 13.92 -4.65 5.54
CA PRO A 166 14.36 -5.13 6.85
C PRO A 166 15.86 -4.97 7.00
N ALA A 167 16.33 -4.66 8.21
CA ALA A 167 17.75 -4.59 8.49
C ALA A 167 18.39 -5.99 8.37
N PRO A 168 19.65 -6.10 7.89
CA PRO A 168 20.31 -7.40 7.68
C PRO A 168 20.40 -8.29 8.93
N ASP A 169 20.34 -7.70 10.11
CA ASP A 169 20.42 -8.35 11.42
C ASP A 169 19.06 -8.79 11.99
N GLN A 170 17.94 -8.42 11.36
CA GLN A 170 16.58 -8.68 11.88
C GLN A 170 15.91 -9.95 11.31
N GLY A 171 16.68 -10.94 10.87
CA GLY A 171 16.19 -12.30 10.63
C GLY A 171 15.22 -12.53 9.47
N GLY A 172 14.93 -11.50 8.67
CA GLY A 172 14.12 -11.64 7.45
C GLY A 172 14.94 -12.02 6.21
N VAL A 173 16.24 -12.10 6.36
CA VAL A 173 17.18 -12.43 5.28
C VAL A 173 17.66 -13.86 5.48
N VAL A 174 17.21 -14.78 4.62
CA VAL A 174 17.79 -16.11 4.57
C VAL A 174 19.18 -16.00 3.95
N PRO A 175 20.27 -16.39 4.65
CA PRO A 175 21.62 -16.30 4.10
C PRO A 175 21.70 -17.03 2.75
N GLY A 176 22.11 -16.31 1.73
CA GLY A 176 22.26 -16.85 0.36
C GLY A 176 21.04 -16.64 -0.56
N LEU A 177 19.93 -16.12 -0.05
CA LEU A 177 18.83 -15.65 -0.91
C LEU A 177 18.87 -14.12 -1.02
N PRO A 178 18.50 -13.57 -2.18
CA PRO A 178 18.36 -12.12 -2.32
C PRO A 178 17.30 -11.60 -1.35
N VAL A 179 17.54 -10.43 -0.77
CA VAL A 179 16.54 -9.74 0.07
C VAL A 179 15.31 -9.49 -0.80
N PRO A 180 14.10 -9.84 -0.31
CA PRO A 180 12.88 -9.57 -1.07
C PRO A 180 12.77 -8.08 -1.35
N GLU A 181 12.62 -7.70 -2.60
CA GLU A 181 12.52 -6.30 -3.00
C GLU A 181 11.18 -5.68 -2.59
N LEU A 182 10.13 -6.51 -2.50
CA LEU A 182 8.78 -6.10 -2.12
C LEU A 182 8.28 -6.88 -0.90
N PRO A 183 7.54 -6.23 0.02
CA PRO A 183 6.79 -6.93 1.05
C PRO A 183 5.59 -7.68 0.44
N VAL A 184 5.06 -8.67 1.17
CA VAL A 184 3.86 -9.44 0.76
C VAL A 184 2.60 -8.60 0.92
N ALA A 185 2.53 -7.84 1.99
CA ALA A 185 1.42 -6.95 2.29
C ALA A 185 1.90 -5.73 3.09
N VAL A 186 1.08 -4.70 3.06
CA VAL A 186 1.25 -3.49 3.86
C VAL A 186 -0.01 -3.25 4.67
N GLU A 187 0.15 -3.06 5.97
CA GLU A 187 -0.90 -2.60 6.87
C GLU A 187 -0.69 -1.12 7.16
N VAL A 188 -1.75 -0.35 6.98
CA VAL A 188 -1.79 1.10 7.26
C VAL A 188 -2.76 1.34 8.39
N GLN A 189 -2.32 2.02 9.43
CA GLN A 189 -3.17 2.44 10.54
C GLN A 189 -3.25 3.97 10.59
N LEU A 190 -4.47 4.47 10.63
CA LEU A 190 -4.82 5.87 10.73
C LEU A 190 -5.59 6.08 12.03
N GLU A 191 -5.13 6.94 12.89
CA GLU A 191 -5.89 7.37 14.07
C GLU A 191 -6.54 8.72 13.75
N LEU A 192 -7.86 8.72 13.70
CA LEU A 192 -8.69 9.87 13.32
C LEU A 192 -9.44 10.40 14.53
N ASP A 193 -9.49 11.71 14.70
CA ASP A 193 -10.07 12.35 15.89
C ASP A 193 -11.53 11.96 16.16
N GLU A 194 -12.34 11.84 15.09
CA GLU A 194 -13.77 11.55 15.24
C GLU A 194 -14.16 10.08 15.02
N LEU A 195 -13.34 9.30 14.32
CA LEU A 195 -13.65 7.94 13.89
C LEU A 195 -12.83 6.87 14.60
N GLY A 196 -11.83 7.28 15.42
CA GLY A 196 -10.91 6.35 16.06
C GLY A 196 -9.91 5.74 15.10
N THR A 197 -9.45 4.52 15.41
CA THR A 197 -8.42 3.84 14.61
C THR A 197 -9.02 3.12 13.42
N LEU A 198 -8.56 3.46 12.23
CA LEU A 198 -8.89 2.80 10.97
C LEU A 198 -7.67 1.99 10.49
N THR A 199 -7.87 0.72 10.20
CA THR A 199 -6.82 -0.17 9.70
C THR A 199 -7.14 -0.62 8.29
N TRP A 200 -6.20 -0.40 7.36
CA TRP A 200 -6.26 -0.87 5.98
C TRP A 200 -5.18 -1.89 5.71
N LEU A 201 -5.54 -2.98 5.06
CA LEU A 201 -4.61 -4.02 4.66
C LEU A 201 -4.58 -4.12 3.13
N PHE A 202 -3.38 -4.02 2.56
CA PHE A 202 -3.14 -4.10 1.12
C PHE A 202 -2.20 -5.25 0.81
N SER A 203 -2.64 -6.19 -0.01
CA SER A 203 -1.77 -7.22 -0.58
C SER A 203 -1.01 -6.63 -1.77
N LEU A 204 0.28 -6.92 -1.87
CA LEU A 204 1.13 -6.43 -2.94
C LEU A 204 1.34 -7.49 -4.03
N PRO A 205 1.57 -7.07 -5.29
CA PRO A 205 1.93 -7.99 -6.35
C PRO A 205 3.23 -8.72 -5.97
N GLN A 206 3.23 -10.04 -6.07
CA GLN A 206 4.42 -10.85 -5.85
C GLN A 206 5.02 -11.20 -7.21
N GLU A 207 6.31 -10.95 -7.39
CA GLU A 207 7.02 -11.54 -8.52
C GLU A 207 7.05 -13.05 -8.31
N PHE A 208 6.57 -13.79 -9.32
CA PHE A 208 6.69 -15.23 -9.30
C PHE A 208 8.15 -15.57 -9.57
N VAL A 209 8.92 -15.80 -8.50
CA VAL A 209 10.23 -16.40 -8.60
C VAL A 209 9.99 -17.92 -8.74
N PRO A 210 10.23 -18.52 -9.92
CA PRO A 210 10.12 -19.97 -10.04
C PRO A 210 11.12 -20.60 -9.06
N VAL A 211 10.61 -21.38 -8.12
CA VAL A 211 11.48 -22.18 -7.24
C VAL A 211 12.22 -23.15 -8.16
N VAL A 212 13.46 -22.84 -8.48
CA VAL A 212 14.37 -23.79 -9.10
C VAL A 212 14.66 -24.84 -8.05
N GLN A 213 13.90 -25.93 -8.08
CA GLN A 213 14.23 -27.10 -7.28
C GLN A 213 15.63 -27.53 -7.71
N PRO A 214 16.59 -27.63 -6.80
CA PRO A 214 17.88 -28.19 -7.15
C PRO A 214 17.63 -29.59 -7.72
N ASN A 215 18.03 -29.78 -8.97
CA ASN A 215 17.88 -31.04 -9.66
C ASN A 215 18.76 -32.08 -8.94
N THR A 216 18.17 -32.85 -8.05
CA THR A 216 18.85 -33.98 -7.34
C THR A 216 19.03 -35.21 -8.22
N ALA A 217 18.82 -35.08 -9.52
CA ALA A 217 19.03 -36.11 -10.50
C ALA A 217 20.42 -35.98 -11.12
N ASN A 218 21.46 -36.34 -10.42
CA ASN A 218 22.72 -36.91 -10.96
C ASN A 218 23.64 -37.26 -9.79
N THR A 219 23.25 -38.29 -9.07
CA THR A 219 24.24 -39.17 -8.43
C THR A 219 24.63 -40.17 -9.52
N PRO A 220 25.88 -40.20 -10.00
CA PRO A 220 26.31 -41.30 -10.84
C PRO A 220 26.29 -42.56 -9.97
N ASP A 221 25.42 -43.50 -10.30
CA ASP A 221 25.49 -44.87 -9.83
C ASP A 221 26.89 -45.40 -10.17
N ASN A 222 27.71 -45.57 -9.15
CA ASN A 222 28.97 -46.25 -9.23
C ASN A 222 28.63 -47.74 -9.20
N GLU A 223 28.29 -48.31 -10.35
CA GLU A 223 28.21 -49.75 -10.55
C GLU A 223 29.57 -50.32 -10.34
N GLN A 224 29.78 -50.93 -9.19
CA GLN A 224 30.83 -51.92 -8.93
C GLN A 224 30.53 -53.11 -9.83
N GLN A 225 31.22 -53.24 -10.97
CA GLN A 225 31.40 -54.51 -11.66
C GLN A 225 32.51 -55.24 -10.97
N ASN A 226 32.11 -56.21 -10.17
CA ASN A 226 32.85 -57.36 -9.79
C ASN A 226 32.92 -58.26 -11.02
N ASP A 227 34.08 -58.39 -11.62
CA ASP A 227 34.37 -59.56 -12.47
C ASP A 227 35.52 -60.36 -11.89
N GLU A 228 35.10 -61.50 -11.41
CA GLU A 228 35.92 -62.64 -11.05
C GLU A 228 36.65 -63.25 -12.26
N GLN A 229 37.86 -63.57 -12.01
CA GLN A 229 38.56 -64.76 -12.55
C GLN A 229 38.61 -64.94 -14.08
N ASN A 230 39.80 -64.93 -14.65
CA ASN A 230 40.32 -66.18 -15.14
C ASN A 230 41.84 -66.15 -15.31
N ASP A 231 42.39 -67.24 -14.83
CA ASP A 231 43.66 -67.87 -14.89
C ASP A 231 44.19 -68.08 -16.33
N GLY A 232 45.53 -68.12 -16.47
CA GLY A 232 46.08 -68.74 -17.66
C GLY A 232 47.27 -68.09 -18.30
N GLY A 233 48.43 -68.29 -17.84
CA GLY A 233 49.52 -68.91 -18.59
C GLY A 233 50.29 -68.10 -19.62
N ASP A 234 51.53 -68.05 -19.37
CA ASP A 234 52.64 -68.43 -20.29
C ASP A 234 53.47 -67.28 -20.91
N GLU A 235 54.71 -67.41 -20.56
CA GLU A 235 56.00 -67.24 -21.21
C GLU A 235 56.16 -66.19 -22.38
N GLY A 236 57.28 -65.50 -22.23
CA GLY A 236 57.94 -65.03 -23.45
C GLY A 236 58.75 -63.71 -23.37
N ARG A 237 59.94 -63.86 -22.81
CA ARG A 237 61.25 -63.33 -23.33
C ARG A 237 61.13 -62.16 -24.35
N GLY A 238 61.94 -61.20 -24.08
CA GLY A 238 62.44 -60.31 -25.14
C GLY A 238 63.13 -59.03 -24.62
N GLN A 239 64.42 -59.09 -24.56
CA GLN A 239 65.40 -58.02 -24.38
C GLN A 239 65.26 -56.94 -25.44
N GLY A 240 65.65 -55.80 -25.08
CA GLY A 240 65.92 -54.70 -26.07
C GLY A 240 66.36 -53.43 -25.42
N GLU A 241 67.59 -53.26 -25.24
CA GLU A 241 68.35 -52.03 -24.96
C GLU A 241 68.06 -50.93 -25.97
N GLY A 242 68.29 -49.70 -25.54
CA GLY A 242 68.37 -48.57 -26.48
C GLY A 242 68.37 -47.21 -25.81
N GLU A 243 69.53 -46.78 -25.52
CA GLU A 243 70.04 -45.44 -25.19
C GLU A 243 69.55 -44.34 -26.14
N GLY A 244 69.60 -43.10 -25.66
CA GLY A 244 69.87 -41.97 -26.53
C GLY A 244 69.14 -40.68 -26.15
N GLU A 245 69.70 -39.87 -25.36
CA GLU A 245 70.04 -38.46 -25.49
C GLU A 245 69.25 -37.62 -26.49
N GLY A 246 68.94 -36.40 -25.98
CA GLY A 246 68.53 -35.24 -26.77
C GLY A 246 67.82 -34.21 -25.94
#